data_c5d7414506ae24ed994c8476435cbe9e
#
_entry.id   c5d7414506ae24ed994c8476435cbe9e
#
_cell.length_a   1.000
_cell.length_b   1.000
_cell.length_c   1.000
_cell.angle_alpha   90.00
_cell.angle_beta   90.00
_cell.angle_gamma   90.00
#
_symmetry.space_group_name_H-M   'P 1'
#
loop_
_entity.id
_entity.type
_entity.pdbx_description
1 polymer ?
#
loop_
_entity_poly.entity_id
_entity_poly.type
_entity_poly.pdbx_seq_one_letter_code
_entity_poly.pdbx_strand_id
1 'polypeptide(L)'
;TKHIPQSAILSGLVGSEMCIRDRQLEDKIKKLQLKGIRGIERANVQAGENDEYYISTIGSNLAKVSEFAGIDRGRTYTNNINEIHSYLGIEAARQAIINEMSDTLEGAGLDVDVRHLLMVADVMTSEGEVRAIGRHGVSGTKHSILARSAFEVTVTHLLRAGIIGERDQLKGVTENIVVGQPIALGTGSVDLYYIPEEA
;
A
#
# COMPACT_ATOMS: atom_id res chain seq x y z
N THR A 1 55.69 2.15 34.39
CA THR A 1 54.67 2.51 33.44
C THR A 1 54.97 1.81 32.12
N LYS A 2 54.30 0.68 31.88
CA LYS A 2 54.35 0.00 30.58
C LYS A 2 53.62 0.84 29.55
N HIS A 3 54.37 1.44 28.64
CA HIS A 3 53.81 2.02 27.44
C HIS A 3 53.14 0.91 26.60
N ILE A 4 51.86 0.91 26.53
CA ILE A 4 51.10 0.13 25.54
C ILE A 4 51.32 0.84 24.21
N PRO A 5 51.95 0.20 23.22
CA PRO A 5 52.17 0.84 21.92
C PRO A 5 50.85 1.22 21.30
N GLN A 6 50.76 2.45 20.81
CA GLN A 6 49.57 2.96 20.11
C GLN A 6 49.04 2.04 18.98
N SER A 7 49.94 1.23 18.43
CA SER A 7 49.61 0.20 17.45
C SER A 7 48.67 -0.88 17.98
N ALA A 8 48.71 -1.22 19.28
CA ALA A 8 47.83 -2.24 19.87
C ALA A 8 46.39 -1.73 20.11
N ILE A 9 46.25 -0.41 20.34
CA ILE A 9 44.92 0.23 20.48
C ILE A 9 44.28 0.42 19.11
N LEU A 10 45.06 0.82 18.11
CA LEU A 10 44.63 0.94 16.73
C LEU A 10 44.25 -0.41 16.10
N SER A 11 44.97 -1.50 16.44
CA SER A 11 44.64 -2.84 15.91
C SER A 11 43.30 -3.38 16.45
N GLY A 12 42.89 -3.01 17.67
CA GLY A 12 41.58 -3.40 18.22
C GLY A 12 40.42 -2.66 17.54
N LEU A 13 40.58 -1.36 17.29
CA LEU A 13 39.57 -0.53 16.59
C LEU A 13 39.53 -0.80 15.08
N VAL A 14 40.71 -0.91 14.46
CA VAL A 14 40.84 -1.25 13.03
C VAL A 14 40.36 -2.68 12.77
N GLY A 15 40.55 -3.62 13.68
CA GLY A 15 40.00 -4.97 13.56
C GLY A 15 38.49 -5.02 13.58
N SER A 16 37.83 -4.19 14.40
CA SER A 16 36.35 -4.13 14.42
C SER A 16 35.78 -3.47 13.18
N GLU A 17 36.38 -2.41 12.67
CA GLU A 17 35.96 -1.76 11.43
C GLU A 17 36.24 -2.63 10.18
N MET A 18 37.40 -3.30 10.14
CA MET A 18 37.68 -4.27 9.09
C MET A 18 36.67 -5.42 9.09
N CYS A 19 36.39 -6.01 10.25
CA CYS A 19 35.37 -7.07 10.35
C CYS A 19 33.97 -6.61 9.90
N ILE A 20 33.59 -5.37 10.18
CA ILE A 20 32.33 -4.80 9.72
C ILE A 20 32.33 -4.62 8.18
N ARG A 21 33.43 -4.08 7.64
CA ARG A 21 33.60 -3.92 6.18
C ARG A 21 33.65 -5.26 5.46
N ASP A 22 34.33 -6.24 6.02
CA ASP A 22 34.42 -7.59 5.46
C ASP A 22 33.04 -8.26 5.40
N ARG A 23 32.25 -8.16 6.48
CA ARG A 23 30.85 -8.65 6.49
C ARG A 23 29.99 -7.91 5.48
N GLN A 24 30.11 -6.58 5.40
CA GLN A 24 29.37 -5.80 4.41
C GLN A 24 29.77 -6.15 2.97
N LEU A 25 31.05 -6.44 2.73
CA LEU A 25 31.54 -6.88 1.45
C LEU A 25 31.05 -8.29 1.11
N GLU A 26 31.10 -9.20 2.07
CA GLU A 26 30.55 -10.56 1.95
C GLU A 26 29.05 -10.53 1.61
N ASP A 27 28.27 -9.70 2.32
CA ASP A 27 26.84 -9.53 2.04
C ASP A 27 26.58 -8.92 0.66
N LYS A 28 27.41 -7.97 0.22
CA LYS A 28 27.31 -7.41 -1.12
C LYS A 28 27.67 -8.43 -2.19
N ILE A 29 28.71 -9.24 -1.98
CA ILE A 29 29.12 -10.30 -2.91
C ILE A 29 28.04 -11.39 -3.00
N LYS A 30 27.47 -11.82 -1.87
CA LYS A 30 26.38 -12.79 -1.84
C LYS A 30 25.11 -12.30 -2.56
N LYS A 31 24.85 -11.01 -2.50
CA LYS A 31 23.71 -10.37 -3.19
C LYS A 31 24.00 -10.02 -4.65
N LEU A 32 25.24 -10.19 -5.12
CA LEU A 32 25.61 -9.89 -6.49
C LEU A 32 25.00 -10.92 -7.44
N GLN A 33 24.09 -10.47 -8.26
CA GLN A 33 23.46 -11.32 -9.27
C GLN A 33 24.36 -11.41 -10.50
N LEU A 34 24.90 -12.60 -10.77
CA LEU A 34 25.80 -12.86 -11.90
C LEU A 34 25.02 -13.17 -13.19
N LYS A 35 23.86 -13.82 -13.08
CA LYS A 35 23.01 -14.20 -14.21
C LYS A 35 21.57 -14.32 -13.73
N GLY A 36 20.61 -14.09 -14.64
CA GLY A 36 19.18 -14.18 -14.34
C GLY A 36 18.49 -12.83 -14.41
N ILE A 37 17.22 -12.79 -14.00
CA ILE A 37 16.38 -11.60 -14.00
C ILE A 37 16.55 -10.89 -12.66
N ARG A 38 16.86 -9.60 -12.67
CA ARG A 38 16.94 -8.78 -11.47
C ARG A 38 15.60 -8.78 -10.74
N GLY A 39 15.62 -9.05 -9.43
CA GLY A 39 14.41 -9.09 -8.61
C GLY A 39 13.82 -10.49 -8.43
N ILE A 40 14.26 -11.50 -9.20
CA ILE A 40 13.85 -12.89 -9.03
C ILE A 40 15.02 -13.66 -8.41
N GLU A 41 14.80 -14.22 -7.22
CA GLU A 41 15.80 -15.01 -6.50
C GLU A 41 15.75 -16.49 -6.91
N ARG A 42 14.55 -17.01 -7.08
CA ARG A 42 14.33 -18.45 -7.36
C ARG A 42 13.08 -18.65 -8.21
N ALA A 43 13.13 -19.60 -9.11
CA ALA A 43 12.00 -20.06 -9.92
C ALA A 43 11.80 -21.56 -9.71
N ASN A 44 10.57 -21.96 -9.39
CA ASN A 44 10.16 -23.35 -9.21
C ASN A 44 9.08 -23.69 -10.25
N VAL A 45 9.21 -24.83 -10.89
CA VAL A 45 8.17 -25.35 -11.77
C VAL A 45 7.16 -26.13 -10.92
N GLN A 46 5.89 -25.78 -11.05
CA GLN A 46 4.79 -26.46 -10.36
C GLN A 46 3.81 -27.03 -11.40
N ALA A 47 3.23 -28.18 -11.10
CA ALA A 47 2.14 -28.74 -11.89
C ALA A 47 0.84 -28.08 -11.43
N GLY A 48 0.12 -27.51 -12.39
CA GLY A 48 -1.21 -26.98 -12.19
C GLY A 48 -2.30 -28.00 -12.45
N GLU A 49 -3.54 -27.57 -12.43
CA GLU A 49 -4.68 -28.36 -12.86
C GLU A 49 -4.61 -28.62 -14.37
N ASN A 50 -5.05 -29.79 -14.83
CA ASN A 50 -5.10 -30.19 -16.24
C ASN A 50 -3.73 -30.43 -16.93
N ASP A 51 -2.73 -30.98 -16.24
CA ASP A 51 -1.38 -31.26 -16.77
C ASP A 51 -0.64 -30.02 -17.31
N GLU A 52 -1.07 -28.80 -16.95
CA GLU A 52 -0.36 -27.59 -17.26
C GLU A 52 0.73 -27.31 -16.23
N TYR A 53 1.88 -26.81 -16.67
CA TYR A 53 2.96 -26.41 -15.78
C TYR A 53 3.06 -24.90 -15.72
N TYR A 54 3.19 -24.37 -14.51
CA TYR A 54 3.46 -22.96 -14.30
C TYR A 54 4.73 -22.74 -13.47
N ILE A 55 5.33 -21.60 -13.63
CA ILE A 55 6.56 -21.22 -12.93
C ILE A 55 6.19 -20.28 -11.79
N SER A 56 6.38 -20.75 -10.55
CA SER A 56 6.25 -19.90 -9.36
C SER A 56 7.62 -19.31 -9.02
N THR A 57 7.66 -17.99 -8.79
CA THR A 57 8.92 -17.28 -8.51
C THR A 57 8.92 -16.69 -7.11
N ILE A 58 10.10 -16.66 -6.48
CA ILE A 58 10.35 -15.87 -5.28
C ILE A 58 10.98 -14.56 -5.75
N GLY A 59 10.29 -13.46 -5.47
CA GLY A 59 10.58 -12.16 -6.05
C GLY A 59 9.79 -11.89 -7.33
N SER A 60 9.71 -10.61 -7.74
CA SER A 60 8.91 -10.18 -8.88
C SER A 60 9.69 -9.26 -9.81
N ASN A 61 9.43 -9.39 -11.11
CA ASN A 61 9.82 -8.45 -12.15
C ASN A 61 8.96 -8.70 -13.40
N LEU A 62 7.72 -8.25 -13.36
CA LEU A 62 6.73 -8.49 -14.41
C LEU A 62 7.19 -7.95 -15.77
N ALA A 63 7.78 -6.76 -15.80
CA ALA A 63 8.22 -6.10 -17.02
C ALA A 63 9.24 -6.95 -17.78
N LYS A 64 10.26 -7.46 -17.10
CA LYS A 64 11.30 -8.29 -17.74
C LYS A 64 10.85 -9.69 -18.07
N VAL A 65 9.99 -10.27 -17.23
CA VAL A 65 9.44 -11.60 -17.48
C VAL A 65 8.56 -11.58 -18.73
N SER A 66 7.79 -10.53 -18.95
CA SER A 66 6.93 -10.38 -20.12
C SER A 66 7.70 -10.23 -21.46
N GLU A 67 8.99 -9.91 -21.42
CA GLU A 67 9.83 -9.82 -22.62
C GLU A 67 10.26 -11.19 -23.16
N PHE A 68 10.19 -12.25 -22.34
CA PHE A 68 10.64 -13.58 -22.76
C PHE A 68 9.69 -14.23 -23.76
N ALA A 69 10.26 -14.75 -24.84
CA ALA A 69 9.52 -15.56 -25.79
C ALA A 69 9.10 -16.90 -25.14
N GLY A 70 7.84 -17.25 -25.24
CA GLY A 70 7.29 -18.49 -24.68
C GLY A 70 6.57 -18.33 -23.35
N ILE A 71 6.52 -17.11 -22.79
CA ILE A 71 5.68 -16.78 -21.62
C ILE A 71 4.36 -16.18 -22.09
N ASP A 72 3.27 -16.72 -21.59
CA ASP A 72 1.93 -16.15 -21.80
C ASP A 72 1.72 -14.91 -20.94
N ARG A 73 1.76 -13.76 -21.56
CA ARG A 73 1.61 -12.46 -20.89
C ARG A 73 0.25 -12.27 -20.24
N GLY A 74 -0.79 -12.86 -20.83
CA GLY A 74 -2.16 -12.73 -20.32
C GLY A 74 -2.41 -13.54 -19.06
N ARG A 75 -1.63 -14.62 -18.85
CA ARG A 75 -1.74 -15.52 -17.69
C ARG A 75 -0.67 -15.27 -16.63
N THR A 76 0.32 -14.38 -16.92
CA THR A 76 1.37 -14.04 -15.98
C THR A 76 0.84 -13.03 -14.97
N TYR A 77 0.96 -13.38 -13.68
CA TYR A 77 0.44 -12.60 -12.57
C TYR A 77 1.53 -12.35 -11.52
N THR A 78 1.43 -11.25 -10.80
CA THR A 78 2.29 -10.94 -9.64
C THR A 78 1.43 -10.36 -8.52
N ASN A 79 1.80 -10.63 -7.27
CA ASN A 79 1.17 -10.05 -6.09
C ASN A 79 1.72 -8.65 -5.72
N ASN A 80 2.71 -8.14 -6.47
CA ASN A 80 3.28 -6.82 -6.25
C ASN A 80 2.44 -5.74 -6.96
N ILE A 81 1.50 -5.14 -6.23
CA ILE A 81 0.56 -4.14 -6.74
C ILE A 81 1.27 -2.92 -7.33
N ASN A 82 2.38 -2.47 -6.73
CA ASN A 82 3.14 -1.33 -7.24
C ASN A 82 3.79 -1.61 -8.60
N GLU A 83 4.21 -2.83 -8.82
CA GLU A 83 4.77 -3.26 -10.10
C GLU A 83 3.68 -3.36 -11.18
N ILE A 84 2.52 -3.90 -10.83
CA ILE A 84 1.35 -3.91 -11.72
C ILE A 84 0.96 -2.48 -12.09
N HIS A 85 0.88 -1.58 -11.11
CA HIS A 85 0.58 -0.17 -11.36
C HIS A 85 1.59 0.47 -12.32
N SER A 86 2.89 0.26 -12.12
CA SER A 86 3.94 0.87 -12.96
C SER A 86 3.97 0.32 -14.39
N TYR A 87 3.58 -0.93 -14.59
CA TYR A 87 3.66 -1.61 -15.89
C TYR A 87 2.33 -1.63 -16.65
N LEU A 88 1.22 -1.92 -15.98
CA LEU A 88 -0.11 -2.09 -16.57
C LEU A 88 -1.07 -0.92 -16.27
N GLY A 89 -0.71 -0.05 -15.34
CA GLY A 89 -1.51 1.10 -14.96
C GLY A 89 -2.43 0.87 -13.76
N ILE A 90 -3.19 1.93 -13.39
CA ILE A 90 -3.95 1.99 -12.14
C ILE A 90 -5.15 1.03 -12.11
N GLU A 91 -5.82 0.82 -13.24
CA GLU A 91 -6.98 -0.08 -13.32
C GLU A 91 -6.58 -1.54 -13.13
N ALA A 92 -5.43 -1.93 -13.67
CA ALA A 92 -4.89 -3.27 -13.45
C ALA A 92 -4.49 -3.47 -11.97
N ALA A 93 -3.90 -2.44 -11.34
CA ALA A 93 -3.59 -2.45 -9.91
C ALA A 93 -4.86 -2.54 -9.05
N ARG A 94 -5.93 -1.82 -9.41
CA ARG A 94 -7.23 -1.91 -8.77
C ARG A 94 -7.77 -3.34 -8.80
N GLN A 95 -7.76 -3.97 -9.97
CA GLN A 95 -8.23 -5.34 -10.11
C GLN A 95 -7.35 -6.33 -9.32
N ALA A 96 -6.04 -6.13 -9.31
CA ALA A 96 -5.12 -6.94 -8.51
C ALA A 96 -5.40 -6.83 -7.00
N ILE A 97 -5.71 -5.63 -6.50
CA ILE A 97 -6.12 -5.44 -5.10
C ILE A 97 -7.38 -6.24 -4.77
N ILE A 98 -8.38 -6.20 -5.65
CA ILE A 98 -9.64 -6.93 -5.45
C ILE A 98 -9.38 -8.43 -5.41
N ASN A 99 -8.59 -8.95 -6.36
CA ASN A 99 -8.26 -10.37 -6.44
C ASN A 99 -7.52 -10.84 -5.19
N GLU A 100 -6.46 -10.14 -4.77
CA GLU A 100 -5.68 -10.49 -3.58
C GLU A 100 -6.53 -10.45 -2.29
N MET A 101 -7.43 -9.48 -2.16
CA MET A 101 -8.36 -9.42 -1.03
C MET A 101 -9.36 -10.58 -1.07
N SER A 102 -9.92 -10.91 -2.25
CA SER A 102 -10.84 -12.02 -2.42
C SER A 102 -10.19 -13.36 -2.07
N ASP A 103 -9.02 -13.63 -2.64
CA ASP A 103 -8.26 -14.85 -2.38
C ASP A 103 -7.90 -15.02 -0.90
N THR A 104 -7.54 -13.91 -0.24
CA THR A 104 -7.23 -13.91 1.19
C THR A 104 -8.46 -14.24 2.03
N LEU A 105 -9.63 -13.68 1.70
CA LEU A 105 -10.87 -13.90 2.42
C LEU A 105 -11.40 -15.32 2.18
N GLU A 106 -11.36 -15.80 0.95
CA GLU A 106 -11.73 -17.18 0.60
C GLU A 106 -10.82 -18.19 1.31
N GLY A 107 -9.50 -17.94 1.33
CA GLY A 107 -8.55 -18.76 2.08
C GLY A 107 -8.79 -18.77 3.59
N ALA A 108 -9.35 -17.69 4.15
CA ALA A 108 -9.79 -17.61 5.54
C ALA A 108 -11.20 -18.21 5.79
N GLY A 109 -11.91 -18.64 4.74
CA GLY A 109 -13.28 -19.16 4.83
C GLY A 109 -14.33 -18.08 5.14
N LEU A 110 -14.04 -16.83 4.82
CA LEU A 110 -14.94 -15.69 5.03
C LEU A 110 -15.68 -15.35 3.73
N ASP A 111 -17.00 -15.44 3.77
CA ASP A 111 -17.86 -15.03 2.66
C ASP A 111 -18.19 -13.54 2.79
N VAL A 112 -17.57 -12.72 1.95
CA VAL A 112 -17.77 -11.26 1.91
C VAL A 112 -18.19 -10.84 0.51
N ASP A 113 -19.26 -10.05 0.40
CA ASP A 113 -19.73 -9.54 -0.89
C ASP A 113 -18.62 -8.69 -1.56
N VAL A 114 -18.35 -8.99 -2.80
CA VAL A 114 -17.32 -8.36 -3.63
C VAL A 114 -17.48 -6.83 -3.72
N ARG A 115 -18.69 -6.31 -3.56
CA ARG A 115 -18.97 -4.87 -3.58
C ARG A 115 -18.23 -4.11 -2.47
N HIS A 116 -18.04 -4.71 -1.31
CA HIS A 116 -17.26 -4.10 -0.23
C HIS A 116 -15.79 -4.00 -0.61
N LEU A 117 -15.26 -5.03 -1.27
CA LEU A 117 -13.86 -5.04 -1.77
C LEU A 117 -13.67 -4.01 -2.88
N LEU A 118 -14.64 -3.90 -3.79
CA LEU A 118 -14.65 -2.88 -4.84
C LEU A 118 -14.58 -1.46 -4.27
N MET A 119 -15.40 -1.14 -3.27
CA MET A 119 -15.37 0.18 -2.62
C MET A 119 -14.00 0.51 -2.01
N VAL A 120 -13.37 -0.47 -1.36
CA VAL A 120 -12.05 -0.29 -0.77
C VAL A 120 -11.00 -0.07 -1.85
N ALA A 121 -10.99 -0.89 -2.89
CA ALA A 121 -10.06 -0.76 -4.01
C ALA A 121 -10.24 0.58 -4.75
N ASP A 122 -11.48 1.02 -4.97
CA ASP A 122 -11.81 2.30 -5.60
C ASP A 122 -11.23 3.48 -4.81
N VAL A 123 -11.40 3.47 -3.50
CA VAL A 123 -10.84 4.52 -2.64
C VAL A 123 -9.31 4.51 -2.63
N MET A 124 -8.68 3.33 -2.65
CA MET A 124 -7.21 3.21 -2.69
C MET A 124 -6.61 3.71 -4.01
N THR A 125 -7.36 3.66 -5.11
CA THR A 125 -6.86 3.98 -6.46
C THR A 125 -7.44 5.24 -7.06
N SER A 126 -8.34 5.95 -6.34
CA SER A 126 -9.09 7.10 -6.83
C SER A 126 -8.23 8.28 -7.30
N GLU A 127 -7.03 8.45 -6.77
CA GLU A 127 -6.14 9.56 -7.09
C GLU A 127 -5.12 9.23 -8.20
N GLY A 128 -5.23 8.05 -8.82
CA GLY A 128 -4.30 7.60 -9.86
C GLY A 128 -3.01 6.97 -9.33
N GLU A 129 -2.84 6.94 -8.03
CA GLU A 129 -1.76 6.25 -7.32
C GLU A 129 -2.34 5.25 -6.33
N VAL A 130 -1.62 4.16 -6.07
CA VAL A 130 -2.04 3.17 -5.07
C VAL A 130 -1.69 3.69 -3.68
N ARG A 131 -2.73 3.99 -2.89
CA ARG A 131 -2.57 4.47 -1.51
C ARG A 131 -3.00 3.43 -0.49
N ALA A 132 -2.22 3.29 0.56
CA ALA A 132 -2.56 2.43 1.69
C ALA A 132 -3.74 3.01 2.49
N ILE A 133 -4.53 2.12 3.14
CA ILE A 133 -5.60 2.53 4.07
C ILE A 133 -4.98 2.78 5.44
N GLY A 134 -4.25 3.84 5.59
CA GLY A 134 -3.60 4.17 6.86
C GLY A 134 -3.61 5.66 7.14
N ARG A 135 -3.04 6.03 8.30
CA ARG A 135 -2.91 7.43 8.73
C ARG A 135 -2.19 8.32 7.71
N HIS A 136 -1.25 7.77 6.96
CA HIS A 136 -0.48 8.46 5.93
C HIS A 136 -1.01 8.23 4.51
N GLY A 137 -2.05 7.42 4.38
CA GLY A 137 -2.71 7.12 3.11
C GLY A 137 -4.07 7.80 2.99
N VAL A 138 -5.07 7.05 2.56
CA VAL A 138 -6.43 7.53 2.27
C VAL A 138 -7.06 8.29 3.44
N SER A 139 -6.90 7.80 4.68
CA SER A 139 -7.52 8.44 5.85
C SER A 139 -6.89 9.78 6.20
N GLY A 140 -5.58 9.97 5.94
CA GLY A 140 -4.85 11.21 6.20
C GLY A 140 -5.03 12.28 5.12
N THR A 141 -5.56 11.92 3.94
CA THR A 141 -5.77 12.85 2.81
C THR A 141 -7.20 13.33 2.65
N LYS A 142 -8.12 12.91 3.52
CA LYS A 142 -9.50 13.43 3.50
C LYS A 142 -9.52 14.95 3.60
N HIS A 143 -10.41 15.57 2.83
CA HIS A 143 -10.55 17.04 2.82
C HIS A 143 -11.03 17.60 4.15
N SER A 144 -11.89 16.87 4.89
CA SER A 144 -12.37 17.29 6.19
C SER A 144 -11.34 17.14 7.28
N ILE A 145 -11.11 18.20 8.04
CA ILE A 145 -10.21 18.22 9.20
C ILE A 145 -10.75 17.35 10.30
N LEU A 146 -12.06 17.44 10.59
CA LEU A 146 -12.71 16.70 11.64
C LEU A 146 -12.70 15.20 11.35
N ALA A 147 -12.96 14.81 10.08
CA ALA A 147 -12.89 13.41 9.68
C ALA A 147 -11.46 12.83 9.77
N ARG A 148 -10.43 13.59 9.39
CA ARG A 148 -9.02 13.20 9.59
C ARG A 148 -8.69 13.06 11.07
N SER A 149 -9.11 14.03 11.87
CA SER A 149 -8.83 14.06 13.31
C SER A 149 -9.54 12.96 14.09
N ALA A 150 -10.72 12.53 13.63
CA ALA A 150 -11.47 11.45 14.26
C ALA A 150 -10.85 10.07 14.06
N PHE A 151 -10.04 9.89 13.02
CA PHE A 151 -9.44 8.59 12.73
C PHE A 151 -8.20 8.30 13.58
N GLU A 152 -7.17 9.15 13.51
CA GLU A 152 -5.92 9.02 14.28
C GLU A 152 -5.18 10.36 14.36
N VAL A 153 -4.28 10.49 15.34
CA VAL A 153 -3.37 11.64 15.51
C VAL A 153 -4.11 12.97 15.60
N THR A 154 -5.22 12.99 16.33
CA THR A 154 -6.17 14.10 16.46
C THR A 154 -5.52 15.46 16.72
N VAL A 155 -4.62 15.52 17.72
CA VAL A 155 -3.99 16.77 18.14
C VAL A 155 -3.15 17.40 17.03
N THR A 156 -2.38 16.57 16.31
CA THR A 156 -1.51 17.06 15.23
C THR A 156 -2.31 17.62 14.06
N HIS A 157 -3.42 16.96 13.68
CA HIS A 157 -4.30 17.42 12.60
C HIS A 157 -4.99 18.74 12.97
N LEU A 158 -5.53 18.84 14.20
CA LEU A 158 -6.17 20.07 14.69
C LEU A 158 -5.18 21.22 14.83
N LEU A 159 -3.98 20.94 15.37
CA LEU A 159 -2.93 21.97 15.48
C LEU A 159 -2.51 22.50 14.11
N ARG A 160 -2.27 21.61 13.16
CA ARG A 160 -1.92 21.98 11.78
C ARG A 160 -3.03 22.81 11.14
N ALA A 161 -4.27 22.38 11.26
CA ALA A 161 -5.42 23.10 10.73
C ALA A 161 -5.57 24.51 11.34
N GLY A 162 -5.32 24.62 12.65
CA GLY A 162 -5.33 25.90 13.36
C GLY A 162 -4.21 26.85 12.91
N ILE A 163 -3.01 26.33 12.65
CA ILE A 163 -1.87 27.12 12.15
C ILE A 163 -2.13 27.65 10.73
N ILE A 164 -2.70 26.80 9.85
CA ILE A 164 -2.96 27.15 8.45
C ILE A 164 -4.25 27.96 8.30
N GLY A 165 -5.17 27.91 9.28
CA GLY A 165 -6.50 28.51 9.19
C GLY A 165 -7.42 27.75 8.24
N GLU A 166 -7.31 26.41 8.20
CA GLU A 166 -8.09 25.53 7.33
C GLU A 166 -9.58 25.57 7.75
N ARG A 167 -10.49 25.54 6.77
CA ARG A 167 -11.94 25.53 7.02
C ARG A 167 -12.54 24.18 6.64
N ASP A 168 -13.35 23.62 7.54
CA ASP A 168 -14.13 22.43 7.28
C ASP A 168 -15.52 22.81 6.74
N GLN A 169 -15.94 22.17 5.65
CA GLN A 169 -17.24 22.45 5.02
C GLN A 169 -18.40 21.63 5.61
N LEU A 170 -18.12 20.73 6.53
CA LEU A 170 -19.11 19.86 7.20
C LEU A 170 -20.02 19.10 6.21
N LYS A 171 -19.46 18.58 5.12
CA LYS A 171 -20.24 17.84 4.11
C LYS A 171 -20.39 16.36 4.42
N GLY A 172 -19.47 15.78 5.17
CA GLY A 172 -19.45 14.36 5.49
C GLY A 172 -20.32 14.00 6.72
N VAL A 173 -20.41 12.70 6.97
CA VAL A 173 -21.19 12.17 8.10
C VAL A 173 -20.48 12.41 9.42
N THR A 174 -19.18 12.08 9.48
CA THR A 174 -18.38 12.13 10.72
C THR A 174 -18.30 13.53 11.30
N GLU A 175 -18.08 14.54 10.45
CA GLU A 175 -17.97 15.95 10.82
C GLU A 175 -19.26 16.45 11.47
N ASN A 176 -20.39 16.14 10.84
CA ASN A 176 -21.70 16.56 11.33
C ASN A 176 -22.05 15.88 12.64
N ILE A 177 -21.68 14.60 12.81
CA ILE A 177 -21.86 13.90 14.11
C ILE A 177 -21.03 14.56 15.21
N VAL A 178 -19.77 14.89 14.94
CA VAL A 178 -18.88 15.52 15.91
C VAL A 178 -19.39 16.89 16.34
N VAL A 179 -19.94 17.69 15.43
CA VAL A 179 -20.47 19.03 15.69
C VAL A 179 -21.90 18.98 16.21
N GLY A 180 -22.61 17.85 16.08
CA GLY A 180 -24.01 17.70 16.52
C GLY A 180 -25.02 18.33 15.55
N GLN A 181 -24.68 18.38 14.26
CA GLN A 181 -25.58 18.88 13.20
C GLN A 181 -26.30 17.73 12.48
N PRO A 182 -27.47 18.00 11.85
CA PRO A 182 -28.14 17.01 11.03
C PRO A 182 -27.29 16.66 9.81
N ILE A 183 -27.35 15.37 9.43
CA ILE A 183 -26.59 14.85 8.30
C ILE A 183 -27.43 15.02 7.03
N ALA A 184 -26.87 15.64 5.97
CA ALA A 184 -27.54 15.83 4.69
C ALA A 184 -27.50 14.56 3.82
N LEU A 185 -27.91 13.41 4.36
CA LEU A 185 -27.98 12.11 3.69
C LEU A 185 -29.29 11.39 4.03
N GLY A 186 -29.80 10.60 3.09
CA GLY A 186 -31.06 9.88 3.25
C GLY A 186 -32.25 10.83 3.46
N THR A 187 -33.03 10.65 4.51
CA THR A 187 -34.17 11.52 4.83
C THR A 187 -33.76 12.94 5.21
N GLY A 188 -32.54 13.16 5.66
CA GLY A 188 -31.96 14.49 5.97
C GLY A 188 -31.58 15.31 4.75
N SER A 189 -31.60 14.73 3.54
CA SER A 189 -31.36 15.45 2.27
C SER A 189 -32.64 15.98 1.62
N VAL A 190 -33.80 15.71 2.22
CA VAL A 190 -35.10 16.11 1.71
C VAL A 190 -35.61 17.34 2.44
N ASP A 191 -35.69 18.45 1.73
CA ASP A 191 -36.32 19.69 2.24
C ASP A 191 -37.83 19.62 1.99
N LEU A 192 -38.60 19.77 3.07
CA LEU A 192 -40.06 19.78 3.02
C LEU A 192 -40.57 21.24 3.13
N TYR A 193 -41.28 21.66 2.13
CA TYR A 193 -41.93 22.98 2.11
C TYR A 193 -43.44 22.81 2.19
N TYR A 194 -44.09 23.52 3.09
CA TYR A 194 -45.52 23.61 3.17
C TYR A 194 -45.97 24.85 2.34
N ILE A 195 -46.79 24.62 1.32
CA ILE A 195 -47.41 25.68 0.56
C ILE A 195 -48.86 25.76 1.04
N PRO A 196 -49.31 26.84 1.75
CA PRO A 196 -50.69 26.97 2.15
C PRO A 196 -51.57 27.17 0.89
N GLU A 197 -52.69 26.45 0.81
CA GLU A 197 -53.69 26.72 -0.20
C GLU A 197 -54.25 28.13 0.06
N GLU A 198 -54.22 28.98 -0.96
CA GLU A 198 -54.90 30.28 -0.93
C GLU A 198 -56.40 30.04 -0.75
N ALA A 199 -57.01 30.57 0.31
CA ALA A 199 -58.42 30.50 0.62
C ALA A 199 -59.27 31.44 -0.24
#